data_b2c49bee35918b44b11a924ccb5f3700
#
_entry.id   b2c49bee35918b44b11a924ccb5f3700
#
_cell.length_a   1.000
_cell.length_b   1.000
_cell.length_c   1.000
_cell.angle_alpha   90.00
_cell.angle_beta   90.00
_cell.angle_gamma   90.00
#
_symmetry.space_group_name_H-M   'P 1'
#
loop_
_entity.id
_entity.type
_entity.pdbx_description
1 polymer ?
#
loop_
_entity_poly.entity_id
_entity_poly.type
_entity_poly.pdbx_seq_one_letter_code
_entity_poly.pdbx_strand_id
1 'polypeptide(L)'
;LYTAKIARKEEANFPNATLIEEEVLLPSKTVERAYPQYSPDGKELAFIEDRNRLMVLDLKTKKVRQVTDRSTWYNTGGGFDYEWSPDGKWFTLEFIGNRHDPYSDIGIVSAQGGTITNLTNSGYISGSPRWVLDGNAILFQTERYGMRAHASWGSQQDVMLVFLNQDAYDRYRLSKEDFELLKELEKEQKKAKDGDKKKDVNKSKKDEADEDKSSEDKADKKDIVVELNGIEDRIVRLTPNSSDLGSAILSKDGENLYYFSAFEGGYDLWKMNLREKDTKRLHKLNTGWASLMLDKKGDIFLLGSRMMQKMDAKSDALKSISYQAEMKMDLAAEREAMFDHVYKQHQKRFYNLTMHGVDWDAMTCLLYTSDAA
;
A
#
# COMPACT_ATOMS: atom_id res chain seq x y z
N LEU A 1 -2.39 -11.66 16.54
CA LEU A 1 -2.07 -11.94 15.14
C LEU A 1 -1.99 -13.43 14.90
N TYR A 2 -2.51 -13.87 13.78
CA TYR A 2 -2.51 -15.25 13.32
C TYR A 2 -1.90 -15.32 11.94
N THR A 3 -1.32 -16.46 11.61
CA THR A 3 -1.01 -16.84 10.24
C THR A 3 -1.83 -18.08 9.88
N ALA A 4 -2.28 -18.14 8.65
CA ALA A 4 -2.99 -19.29 8.11
C ALA A 4 -2.29 -19.75 6.82
N LYS A 5 -2.21 -21.05 6.62
CA LYS A 5 -1.71 -21.63 5.38
C LYS A 5 -2.61 -22.78 4.94
N ILE A 6 -2.68 -22.98 3.63
CA ILE A 6 -3.34 -24.13 3.05
C ILE A 6 -2.42 -25.35 3.27
N ALA A 7 -2.92 -26.37 3.97
CA ALA A 7 -2.11 -27.54 4.30
C ALA A 7 -1.87 -28.47 3.10
N ARG A 8 -2.82 -28.52 2.16
CA ARG A 8 -2.74 -29.37 0.97
C ARG A 8 -2.18 -28.59 -0.21
N LYS A 9 -1.07 -29.05 -0.77
CA LYS A 9 -0.35 -28.34 -1.86
C LYS A 9 -1.13 -28.24 -3.17
N GLU A 10 -2.05 -29.17 -3.40
CA GLU A 10 -2.93 -29.22 -4.57
C GLU A 10 -4.06 -28.19 -4.54
N GLU A 11 -4.34 -27.62 -3.38
CA GLU A 11 -5.39 -26.62 -3.20
C GLU A 11 -4.80 -25.23 -3.39
N ALA A 12 -5.25 -24.50 -4.40
CA ALA A 12 -4.64 -23.23 -4.79
C ALA A 12 -5.16 -22.01 -4.01
N ASN A 13 -6.35 -22.09 -3.40
CA ASN A 13 -7.06 -20.94 -2.87
C ASN A 13 -7.70 -21.21 -1.51
N PHE A 14 -7.62 -20.26 -0.59
CA PHE A 14 -8.27 -20.37 0.73
C PHE A 14 -9.78 -20.66 0.68
N PRO A 15 -10.60 -20.02 -0.20
CA PRO A 15 -12.03 -20.30 -0.26
C PRO A 15 -12.38 -21.76 -0.57
N ASN A 16 -11.50 -22.47 -1.27
CA ASN A 16 -11.68 -23.87 -1.66
C ASN A 16 -10.81 -24.84 -0.85
N ALA A 17 -10.05 -24.32 0.11
CA ALA A 17 -9.18 -25.16 0.94
C ALA A 17 -10.01 -26.04 1.89
N THR A 18 -9.72 -27.32 1.89
CA THR A 18 -10.38 -28.30 2.76
C THR A 18 -9.68 -28.46 4.11
N LEU A 19 -8.42 -28.01 4.19
CA LEU A 19 -7.65 -28.01 5.42
C LEU A 19 -6.78 -26.75 5.48
N ILE A 20 -7.03 -25.93 6.50
CA ILE A 20 -6.26 -24.73 6.82
C ILE A 20 -5.58 -24.95 8.16
N GLU A 21 -4.27 -24.75 8.20
CA GLU A 21 -3.49 -24.75 9.43
C GLU A 21 -3.32 -23.29 9.90
N GLU A 22 -3.68 -23.03 11.14
CA GLU A 22 -3.55 -21.72 11.76
C GLU A 22 -2.52 -21.76 12.90
N GLU A 23 -1.67 -20.74 12.94
CA GLU A 23 -0.70 -20.52 14.01
C GLU A 23 -0.93 -19.16 14.64
N VAL A 24 -0.96 -19.09 15.96
CA VAL A 24 -1.01 -17.83 16.71
C VAL A 24 0.41 -17.24 16.75
N LEU A 25 0.64 -16.15 16.04
CA LEU A 25 1.93 -15.46 16.05
C LEU A 25 2.14 -14.64 17.33
N LEU A 26 1.12 -13.85 17.70
CA LEU A 26 1.15 -13.00 18.88
C LEU A 26 -0.20 -13.07 19.61
N PRO A 27 -0.31 -13.88 20.68
CA PRO A 27 -1.54 -13.93 21.46
C PRO A 27 -1.73 -12.62 22.25
N SER A 28 -2.96 -12.17 22.35
CA SER A 28 -3.36 -11.08 23.26
C SER A 28 -4.86 -11.13 23.52
N LYS A 29 -5.25 -10.80 24.74
CA LYS A 29 -6.65 -10.59 25.12
C LYS A 29 -7.01 -9.10 25.27
N THR A 30 -6.03 -8.22 25.36
CA THR A 30 -6.22 -6.81 25.72
C THR A 30 -5.68 -5.83 24.69
N VAL A 31 -4.78 -6.28 23.80
CA VAL A 31 -4.11 -5.44 22.82
C VAL A 31 -4.70 -5.70 21.44
N GLU A 32 -5.18 -4.66 20.78
CA GLU A 32 -5.67 -4.73 19.42
C GLU A 32 -4.51 -4.65 18.42
N ARG A 33 -4.51 -5.54 17.42
CA ARG A 33 -3.52 -5.55 16.35
C ARG A 33 -4.19 -5.72 15.01
N ALA A 34 -3.83 -4.84 14.05
CA ALA A 34 -4.48 -4.77 12.75
C ALA A 34 -3.46 -4.46 11.63
N TYR A 35 -3.93 -4.61 10.38
CA TYR A 35 -3.22 -4.23 9.16
C TYR A 35 -1.82 -4.85 9.01
N PRO A 36 -1.65 -6.18 9.14
CA PRO A 36 -0.34 -6.80 9.02
C PRO A 36 0.21 -6.71 7.59
N GLN A 37 1.51 -6.41 7.48
CA GLN A 37 2.25 -6.37 6.22
C GLN A 37 3.61 -7.03 6.37
N TYR A 38 3.93 -7.97 5.48
CA TYR A 38 5.25 -8.58 5.44
C TYR A 38 6.31 -7.59 4.95
N SER A 39 7.52 -7.70 5.50
CA SER A 39 8.69 -7.02 4.95
C SER A 39 8.99 -7.52 3.53
N PRO A 40 9.68 -6.73 2.70
CA PRO A 40 10.01 -7.11 1.32
C PRO A 40 10.83 -8.41 1.18
N ASP A 41 11.54 -8.81 2.23
CA ASP A 41 12.30 -10.06 2.29
C ASP A 41 11.52 -11.22 2.98
N GLY A 42 10.31 -10.94 3.48
CA GLY A 42 9.43 -11.91 4.11
C GLY A 42 9.86 -12.38 5.51
N LYS A 43 10.86 -11.75 6.15
CA LYS A 43 11.37 -12.19 7.45
C LYS A 43 10.69 -11.52 8.63
N GLU A 44 10.07 -10.38 8.41
CA GLU A 44 9.42 -9.58 9.42
C GLU A 44 7.96 -9.29 9.05
N LEU A 45 7.15 -8.99 10.05
CA LEU A 45 5.75 -8.61 9.90
C LEU A 45 5.51 -7.29 10.64
N ALA A 46 5.19 -6.23 9.91
CA ALA A 46 4.73 -4.99 10.50
C ALA A 46 3.24 -5.05 10.78
N PHE A 47 2.78 -4.34 11.79
CA PHE A 47 1.36 -4.23 12.16
C PHE A 47 1.11 -2.99 13.01
N ILE A 48 -0.13 -2.53 13.01
CA ILE A 48 -0.56 -1.45 13.91
C ILE A 48 -1.06 -2.05 15.21
N GLU A 49 -0.57 -1.54 16.33
CA GLU A 49 -0.99 -1.89 17.68
C GLU A 49 -1.72 -0.73 18.35
N ASP A 50 -2.86 -1.00 18.97
CA ASP A 50 -3.72 -0.02 19.66
C ASP A 50 -4.00 1.24 18.78
N ARG A 51 -4.18 1.06 17.50
CA ARG A 51 -4.53 2.06 16.47
C ARG A 51 -3.46 3.08 16.12
N ASN A 52 -2.44 3.29 16.94
CA ASN A 52 -1.51 4.42 16.78
C ASN A 52 -0.02 4.06 16.96
N ARG A 53 0.33 2.79 17.07
CA ARG A 53 1.72 2.35 17.14
C ARG A 53 2.05 1.41 16.00
N LEU A 54 3.06 1.74 15.23
CA LEU A 54 3.62 0.81 14.26
C LEU A 54 4.63 -0.09 14.96
N MET A 55 4.42 -1.38 14.85
CA MET A 55 5.21 -2.44 15.47
C MET A 55 5.74 -3.39 14.40
N VAL A 56 6.85 -4.06 14.68
CA VAL A 56 7.42 -5.09 13.80
C VAL A 56 7.74 -6.34 14.60
N LEU A 57 7.29 -7.48 14.11
CA LEU A 57 7.59 -8.82 14.61
C LEU A 57 8.64 -9.47 13.73
N ASP A 58 9.73 -9.90 14.30
CA ASP A 58 10.67 -10.84 13.68
C ASP A 58 10.06 -12.25 13.70
N LEU A 59 9.83 -12.82 12.52
CA LEU A 59 9.10 -14.10 12.40
C LEU A 59 9.90 -15.30 12.91
N LYS A 60 11.22 -15.22 12.91
CA LYS A 60 12.10 -16.28 13.39
C LYS A 60 12.27 -16.24 14.89
N THR A 61 12.57 -15.07 15.45
CA THR A 61 12.87 -14.92 16.89
C THR A 61 11.62 -14.65 17.72
N LYS A 62 10.49 -14.33 17.07
CA LYS A 62 9.23 -13.90 17.69
C LYS A 62 9.37 -12.64 18.57
N LYS A 63 10.43 -11.88 18.39
CA LYS A 63 10.63 -10.61 19.10
C LYS A 63 9.88 -9.49 18.39
N VAL A 64 9.23 -8.64 19.19
CA VAL A 64 8.52 -7.45 18.71
C VAL A 64 9.35 -6.22 19.04
N ARG A 65 9.51 -5.33 18.07
CA ARG A 65 10.07 -3.98 18.27
C ARG A 65 9.04 -2.92 17.95
N GLN A 66 9.10 -1.81 18.63
CA GLN A 66 8.30 -0.63 18.37
C GLN A 66 9.02 0.25 17.34
N VAL A 67 8.30 0.64 16.29
CA VAL A 67 8.79 1.56 15.25
C VAL A 67 8.37 2.98 15.56
N THR A 68 7.07 3.19 15.84
CA THR A 68 6.56 4.50 16.28
C THR A 68 5.94 4.38 17.66
N ASP A 69 6.04 5.42 18.43
CA ASP A 69 5.24 5.61 19.63
C ASP A 69 3.82 6.08 19.26
N ARG A 70 3.11 6.70 20.21
CA ARG A 70 1.78 7.27 19.95
C ARG A 70 1.84 8.63 19.21
N SER A 71 2.98 9.01 18.68
CA SER A 71 3.17 10.27 17.94
C SER A 71 2.45 10.30 16.59
N THR A 72 2.01 9.16 16.08
CA THR A 72 1.10 9.11 14.92
C THR A 72 -0.23 9.80 15.18
N TRP A 73 -0.64 9.82 16.42
CA TRP A 73 -1.83 10.51 16.93
C TRP A 73 -3.13 10.19 16.20
N TYR A 74 -3.26 8.99 15.66
CA TYR A 74 -4.42 8.59 14.88
C TYR A 74 -5.46 7.94 15.80
N ASN A 75 -6.58 8.63 16.04
CA ASN A 75 -7.62 8.21 16.98
C ASN A 75 -8.85 7.59 16.32
N THR A 76 -9.09 7.90 15.05
CA THR A 76 -10.29 7.50 14.34
C THR A 76 -9.98 6.42 13.32
N GLY A 77 -10.97 5.62 12.95
CA GLY A 77 -10.88 4.69 11.83
C GLY A 77 -10.11 3.38 12.07
N GLY A 78 -9.40 3.23 13.17
CA GLY A 78 -8.74 1.95 13.50
C GLY A 78 -7.30 1.79 13.04
N GLY A 79 -6.67 2.82 12.49
CA GLY A 79 -5.28 2.80 12.08
C GLY A 79 -4.96 3.90 11.06
N PHE A 80 -3.77 3.86 10.56
CA PHE A 80 -3.25 4.77 9.56
C PHE A 80 -2.59 3.97 8.42
N ASP A 81 -2.50 4.56 7.24
CA ASP A 81 -1.80 3.94 6.10
C ASP A 81 -0.29 3.97 6.33
N TYR A 82 0.37 2.85 6.05
CA TYR A 82 1.82 2.73 6.08
C TYR A 82 2.30 1.74 5.03
N GLU A 83 3.54 1.85 4.61
CA GLU A 83 4.16 0.95 3.64
C GLU A 83 5.65 0.79 3.91
N TRP A 84 6.16 -0.45 3.80
CA TRP A 84 7.59 -0.73 3.80
C TRP A 84 8.27 -0.14 2.58
N SER A 85 9.47 0.42 2.77
CA SER A 85 10.35 0.73 1.64
C SER A 85 10.79 -0.56 0.92
N PRO A 86 11.07 -0.49 -0.38
CA PRO A 86 11.54 -1.67 -1.15
C PRO A 86 12.80 -2.35 -0.60
N ASP A 87 13.68 -1.60 0.08
CA ASP A 87 14.89 -2.13 0.74
C ASP A 87 14.62 -2.65 2.17
N GLY A 88 13.42 -2.42 2.71
CA GLY A 88 13.03 -2.84 4.06
C GLY A 88 13.64 -2.03 5.19
N LYS A 89 14.25 -0.88 4.91
CA LYS A 89 14.95 -0.06 5.91
C LYS A 89 14.12 1.10 6.45
N TRP A 90 13.02 1.44 5.76
CA TRP A 90 12.17 2.57 6.07
C TRP A 90 10.69 2.19 6.01
N PHE A 91 9.89 3.03 6.65
CA PHE A 91 8.45 3.11 6.42
C PHE A 91 8.08 4.51 5.96
N THR A 92 7.16 4.60 4.99
CA THR A 92 6.32 5.78 4.82
C THR A 92 5.01 5.54 5.55
N LEU A 93 4.42 6.59 6.10
CA LEU A 93 3.16 6.49 6.82
C LEU A 93 2.39 7.80 6.80
N GLU A 94 1.09 7.67 6.99
CA GLU A 94 0.18 8.77 7.29
C GLU A 94 0.14 8.99 8.81
N PHE A 95 0.22 10.26 9.26
CA PHE A 95 0.14 10.58 10.66
C PHE A 95 -0.37 12.01 10.90
N ILE A 96 -0.84 12.29 12.11
CA ILE A 96 -1.32 13.62 12.49
C ILE A 96 -0.21 14.38 13.22
N GLY A 97 0.74 14.93 12.43
CA GLY A 97 1.96 15.54 12.96
C GLY A 97 1.72 16.73 13.88
N ASN A 98 0.73 17.55 13.58
CA ASN A 98 0.40 18.76 14.33
C ASN A 98 -0.64 18.55 15.44
N ARG A 99 -0.99 17.31 15.75
CA ARG A 99 -2.03 16.94 16.72
C ARG A 99 -3.38 17.62 16.47
N HIS A 100 -3.68 17.86 15.21
CA HIS A 100 -4.91 18.51 14.76
C HIS A 100 -5.66 17.58 13.81
N ASP A 101 -6.39 16.64 14.35
CA ASP A 101 -7.27 15.73 13.61
C ASP A 101 -8.37 16.55 12.88
N PRO A 102 -8.66 16.31 11.61
CA PRO A 102 -8.19 15.20 10.76
C PRO A 102 -7.01 15.51 9.82
N TYR A 103 -6.25 16.56 10.05
CA TYR A 103 -5.21 17.04 9.13
C TYR A 103 -3.97 16.15 9.21
N SER A 104 -3.96 15.11 8.38
CA SER A 104 -2.84 14.18 8.27
C SER A 104 -1.74 14.69 7.35
N ASP A 105 -0.53 14.30 7.69
CA ASP A 105 0.69 14.51 6.91
C ASP A 105 1.29 13.16 6.50
N ILE A 106 2.20 13.21 5.52
CA ILE A 106 3.02 12.06 5.14
C ILE A 106 4.35 12.13 5.88
N GLY A 107 4.70 11.05 6.52
CA GLY A 107 5.96 10.88 7.25
C GLY A 107 6.82 9.75 6.73
N ILE A 108 8.08 9.80 7.14
CA ILE A 108 9.05 8.72 6.96
C ILE A 108 9.71 8.41 8.30
N VAL A 109 9.96 7.13 8.56
CA VAL A 109 10.63 6.66 9.78
C VAL A 109 11.50 5.45 9.47
N SER A 110 12.62 5.33 10.17
CA SER A 110 13.48 4.13 10.07
C SER A 110 12.71 2.88 10.51
N ALA A 111 12.89 1.77 9.81
CA ALA A 111 12.32 0.47 10.18
C ALA A 111 12.83 -0.05 11.53
N GLN A 112 13.94 0.50 12.05
CA GLN A 112 14.45 0.21 13.39
C GLN A 112 13.78 1.06 14.48
N GLY A 113 12.91 2.00 14.08
CA GLY A 113 12.24 2.92 14.97
C GLY A 113 12.91 4.27 15.08
N GLY A 114 12.22 5.21 15.71
CA GLY A 114 12.71 6.57 15.93
C GLY A 114 11.62 7.63 15.73
N THR A 115 12.07 8.86 15.54
CA THR A 115 11.18 10.00 15.30
C THR A 115 10.68 9.99 13.87
N ILE A 116 9.38 10.21 13.70
CA ILE A 116 8.78 10.39 12.37
C ILE A 116 9.23 11.76 11.84
N THR A 117 9.83 11.76 10.65
CA THR A 117 10.11 13.00 9.92
C THR A 117 8.92 13.34 9.05
N ASN A 118 8.34 14.53 9.27
CA ASN A 118 7.22 15.03 8.48
C ASN A 118 7.73 15.52 7.11
N LEU A 119 7.22 14.94 6.02
CA LEU A 119 7.61 15.28 4.66
C LEU A 119 6.73 16.37 4.06
N THR A 120 5.48 16.47 4.46
CA THR A 120 4.52 17.40 3.84
C THR A 120 4.32 18.67 4.66
N ASN A 121 4.16 18.54 5.97
CA ASN A 121 3.97 19.63 6.94
C ASN A 121 3.05 20.76 6.40
N SER A 122 1.93 20.37 5.79
CA SER A 122 1.17 21.27 4.92
C SER A 122 -0.04 21.92 5.59
N GLY A 123 -0.50 21.40 6.71
CA GLY A 123 -1.77 21.80 7.35
C GLY A 123 -3.03 21.44 6.53
N TYR A 124 -2.88 20.55 5.55
CA TYR A 124 -3.95 19.99 4.74
C TYR A 124 -3.93 18.47 4.87
N ILE A 125 -5.06 17.80 4.62
CA ILE A 125 -5.09 16.34 4.61
C ILE A 125 -4.21 15.84 3.47
N SER A 126 -3.23 15.01 3.82
CA SER A 126 -2.38 14.27 2.89
C SER A 126 -2.39 12.81 3.30
N GLY A 127 -2.61 11.91 2.34
CA GLY A 127 -2.79 10.48 2.64
C GLY A 127 -2.36 9.55 1.51
N SER A 128 -2.57 8.25 1.74
CA SER A 128 -2.28 7.17 0.79
C SER A 128 -0.84 7.16 0.27
N PRO A 129 0.19 7.25 1.14
CA PRO A 129 1.57 7.25 0.69
C PRO A 129 1.97 5.91 0.09
N ARG A 130 2.71 5.94 -1.04
CA ARG A 130 3.24 4.75 -1.72
C ARG A 130 4.68 4.99 -2.18
N TRP A 131 5.54 4.01 -1.96
CA TRP A 131 6.88 4.02 -2.51
C TRP A 131 6.83 3.82 -4.03
N VAL A 132 7.53 4.69 -4.75
CA VAL A 132 7.63 4.64 -6.22
C VAL A 132 9.06 4.90 -6.68
N LEU A 133 9.34 4.70 -7.96
CA LEU A 133 10.66 4.93 -8.57
C LEU A 133 11.77 4.16 -7.83
N ASP A 134 11.53 2.85 -7.59
CA ASP A 134 12.45 1.97 -6.86
C ASP A 134 12.88 2.51 -5.47
N GLY A 135 11.96 3.24 -4.81
CA GLY A 135 12.19 3.83 -3.49
C GLY A 135 12.79 5.24 -3.50
N ASN A 136 12.94 5.86 -4.67
CA ASN A 136 13.50 7.22 -4.75
C ASN A 136 12.46 8.33 -4.56
N ALA A 137 11.18 7.99 -4.54
CA ALA A 137 10.11 8.94 -4.28
C ALA A 137 8.92 8.28 -3.57
N ILE A 138 8.07 9.12 -2.97
CA ILE A 138 6.80 8.73 -2.39
C ILE A 138 5.68 9.45 -3.16
N LEU A 139 4.74 8.68 -3.69
CA LEU A 139 3.49 9.14 -4.29
C LEU A 139 2.47 9.29 -3.17
N PHE A 140 1.71 10.38 -3.15
CA PHE A 140 0.65 10.60 -2.18
C PHE A 140 -0.45 11.48 -2.74
N GLN A 141 -1.58 11.55 -2.03
CA GLN A 141 -2.70 12.43 -2.36
C GLN A 141 -2.79 13.57 -1.35
N THR A 142 -3.28 14.75 -1.77
CA THR A 142 -3.47 15.89 -0.89
C THR A 142 -4.67 16.73 -1.28
N GLU A 143 -5.32 17.33 -0.30
CA GLU A 143 -6.43 18.27 -0.47
C GLU A 143 -5.96 19.75 -0.59
N ARG A 144 -4.65 19.98 -0.68
CA ARG A 144 -4.05 21.32 -0.58
C ARG A 144 -4.57 22.30 -1.63
N TYR A 145 -4.81 21.85 -2.85
CA TYR A 145 -5.12 22.71 -4.00
C TYR A 145 -6.58 22.62 -4.45
N GLY A 146 -7.31 21.65 -3.95
CA GLY A 146 -8.69 21.37 -4.36
C GLY A 146 -9.73 22.24 -3.69
N MET A 147 -10.91 22.26 -4.28
CA MET A 147 -12.09 22.85 -3.64
C MET A 147 -12.46 22.03 -2.42
N ARG A 148 -12.70 22.68 -1.31
CA ARG A 148 -13.14 22.05 -0.06
C ARG A 148 -14.63 22.05 0.05
N ALA A 149 -15.18 20.91 0.45
CA ALA A 149 -16.54 20.81 0.89
C ALA A 149 -16.75 21.50 2.25
N HIS A 150 -18.01 21.67 2.63
CA HIS A 150 -18.38 22.25 3.91
C HIS A 150 -17.72 21.47 5.09
N ALA A 151 -17.21 22.23 6.05
CA ALA A 151 -16.61 21.69 7.29
C ALA A 151 -15.41 20.72 7.07
N SER A 152 -14.68 20.84 5.97
CA SER A 152 -13.51 20.01 5.64
C SER A 152 -13.82 18.51 5.47
N TRP A 153 -15.06 18.16 5.22
CA TRP A 153 -15.48 16.81 4.88
C TRP A 153 -15.60 16.66 3.37
N GLY A 154 -14.65 15.92 2.82
CA GLY A 154 -14.55 15.70 1.37
C GLY A 154 -14.05 16.95 0.64
N SER A 155 -12.94 16.83 0.00
CA SER A 155 -12.33 17.87 -0.82
C SER A 155 -11.86 17.24 -2.10
N GLN A 156 -11.76 18.06 -3.14
CA GLN A 156 -11.03 17.64 -4.33
C GLN A 156 -9.55 17.47 -3.99
N GLN A 157 -8.95 16.45 -4.54
CA GLN A 157 -7.59 16.05 -4.24
C GLN A 157 -6.69 16.12 -5.46
N ASP A 158 -5.40 16.09 -5.20
CA ASP A 158 -4.34 16.06 -6.17
C ASP A 158 -3.36 14.92 -5.87
N VAL A 159 -2.76 14.38 -6.93
CA VAL A 159 -1.65 13.44 -6.81
C VAL A 159 -0.33 14.21 -6.78
N MET A 160 0.49 13.89 -5.80
CA MET A 160 1.77 14.53 -5.55
C MET A 160 2.91 13.50 -5.53
N LEU A 161 4.12 13.95 -5.82
CA LEU A 161 5.37 13.23 -5.55
C LEU A 161 6.25 14.02 -4.61
N VAL A 162 6.90 13.35 -3.67
CA VAL A 162 8.07 13.87 -2.95
C VAL A 162 9.27 13.01 -3.30
N PHE A 163 10.33 13.64 -3.82
CA PHE A 163 11.58 12.96 -4.16
C PHE A 163 12.51 12.93 -2.95
N LEU A 164 12.99 11.74 -2.62
CA LEU A 164 13.79 11.52 -1.41
C LEU A 164 15.26 11.90 -1.57
N ASN A 165 15.75 12.08 -2.81
CA ASN A 165 17.10 12.53 -3.09
C ASN A 165 17.14 13.47 -4.30
N GLN A 166 18.22 14.24 -4.39
CA GLN A 166 18.38 15.27 -5.42
C GLN A 166 18.54 14.64 -6.81
N ASP A 167 19.26 13.54 -6.93
CA ASP A 167 19.49 12.86 -8.22
C ASP A 167 18.17 12.43 -8.87
N ALA A 168 17.25 11.86 -8.10
CA ALA A 168 15.94 11.46 -8.60
C ALA A 168 15.09 12.67 -9.03
N TYR A 169 15.17 13.77 -8.27
CA TYR A 169 14.48 15.00 -8.61
C TYR A 169 15.04 15.64 -9.88
N ASP A 170 16.35 15.71 -10.03
CA ASP A 170 16.99 16.25 -11.23
C ASP A 170 16.67 15.41 -12.47
N ARG A 171 16.70 14.07 -12.32
CA ARG A 171 16.26 13.16 -13.37
C ARG A 171 14.79 13.39 -13.79
N TYR A 172 13.90 13.65 -12.85
CA TYR A 172 12.51 13.98 -13.13
C TYR A 172 12.39 15.30 -13.90
N ARG A 173 13.25 16.29 -13.66
CA ARG A 173 13.22 17.61 -14.29
C ARG A 173 13.80 17.65 -15.70
N LEU A 174 14.48 16.61 -16.16
CA LEU A 174 15.05 16.56 -17.50
C LEU A 174 13.95 16.77 -18.56
N SER A 175 14.29 17.44 -19.65
CA SER A 175 13.46 17.48 -20.86
C SER A 175 13.27 16.06 -21.42
N LYS A 176 12.33 15.90 -22.34
CA LYS A 176 12.13 14.61 -23.01
C LYS A 176 13.40 14.16 -23.73
N GLU A 177 14.02 15.10 -24.46
CA GLU A 177 15.23 14.86 -25.24
C GLU A 177 16.41 14.46 -24.34
N ASP A 178 16.66 15.22 -23.27
CA ASP A 178 17.75 14.93 -22.34
C ASP A 178 17.54 13.59 -21.62
N PHE A 179 16.30 13.28 -21.31
CA PHE A 179 15.98 12.00 -20.66
C PHE A 179 16.15 10.80 -21.59
N GLU A 180 15.79 10.93 -22.88
CA GLU A 180 16.02 9.89 -23.88
C GLU A 180 17.52 9.68 -24.09
N LEU A 181 18.30 10.76 -24.19
CA LEU A 181 19.77 10.69 -24.27
C LEU A 181 20.38 9.99 -23.05
N LEU A 182 19.91 10.35 -21.85
CA LEU A 182 20.37 9.68 -20.61
C LEU A 182 20.08 8.18 -20.65
N LYS A 183 18.88 7.77 -21.10
CA LYS A 183 18.52 6.35 -21.24
C LYS A 183 19.42 5.60 -22.24
N GLU A 184 19.79 6.24 -23.31
CA GLU A 184 20.71 5.65 -24.29
C GLU A 184 22.10 5.43 -23.69
N LEU A 185 22.65 6.44 -23.00
CA LEU A 185 23.91 6.34 -22.30
C LEU A 185 23.90 5.23 -21.23
N GLU A 186 22.82 5.11 -20.45
CA GLU A 186 22.68 4.04 -19.45
C GLU A 186 22.64 2.65 -20.11
N LYS A 187 22.00 2.51 -21.28
CA LYS A 187 21.96 1.24 -22.03
C LYS A 187 23.34 0.85 -22.55
N GLU A 188 24.12 1.82 -23.04
CA GLU A 188 25.48 1.59 -23.52
C GLU A 188 26.41 1.18 -22.38
N GLN A 189 26.31 1.84 -21.22
CA GLN A 189 27.08 1.50 -20.04
C GLN A 189 26.75 0.08 -19.51
N LYS A 190 25.48 -0.33 -19.53
CA LYS A 190 25.08 -1.69 -19.16
C LYS A 190 25.65 -2.73 -20.12
N LYS A 191 25.59 -2.47 -21.44
CA LYS A 191 26.18 -3.37 -22.45
C LYS A 191 27.70 -3.51 -22.30
N ALA A 192 28.40 -2.42 -21.97
CA ALA A 192 29.83 -2.45 -21.71
C ALA A 192 30.19 -3.32 -20.48
N LYS A 193 29.44 -3.16 -19.39
CA LYS A 193 29.61 -3.97 -18.14
C LYS A 193 29.30 -5.45 -18.35
N ASP A 194 28.29 -5.78 -19.14
CA ASP A 194 27.94 -7.17 -19.45
C ASP A 194 28.93 -7.81 -20.42
N GLY A 195 29.54 -7.01 -21.30
CA GLY A 195 30.62 -7.43 -22.19
C GLY A 195 31.89 -7.84 -21.46
N ASP A 196 32.27 -7.12 -20.41
CA ASP A 196 33.42 -7.44 -19.56
C ASP A 196 33.19 -8.69 -18.71
N LYS A 197 32.00 -8.86 -18.13
CA LYS A 197 31.64 -10.08 -17.36
C LYS A 197 31.68 -11.35 -18.21
N LYS A 198 31.36 -11.28 -19.51
CA LYS A 198 31.45 -12.44 -20.41
C LYS A 198 32.90 -12.82 -20.77
N LYS A 199 33.86 -11.91 -20.68
CA LYS A 199 35.28 -12.21 -20.93
C LYS A 199 35.92 -12.96 -19.77
N ASP A 200 35.48 -12.76 -18.52
CA ASP A 200 36.04 -13.45 -17.35
C ASP A 200 35.44 -14.85 -17.13
N VAL A 201 34.24 -15.12 -17.60
CA VAL A 201 33.57 -16.44 -17.41
C VAL A 201 34.09 -17.53 -18.36
N ASN A 202 34.82 -17.19 -19.44
CA ASN A 202 35.36 -18.16 -20.37
C ASN A 202 36.65 -18.85 -19.90
N LYS A 203 37.11 -18.61 -18.66
CA LYS A 203 38.34 -19.22 -18.10
C LYS A 203 38.10 -20.34 -17.09
N SER A 204 36.86 -20.67 -16.75
CA SER A 204 36.55 -21.79 -15.83
C SER A 204 35.28 -22.51 -16.21
N LYS A 205 35.37 -23.42 -17.18
CA LYS A 205 34.40 -24.49 -17.36
C LYS A 205 35.14 -25.82 -17.35
N LYS A 206 34.93 -26.57 -16.27
CA LYS A 206 34.82 -28.03 -16.29
C LYS A 206 34.01 -28.47 -15.08
N ASP A 207 32.97 -29.25 -15.43
CA ASP A 207 32.21 -30.23 -14.64
C ASP A 207 31.36 -29.73 -13.45
N GLU A 208 30.03 -29.80 -13.57
CA GLU A 208 29.15 -30.85 -13.09
C GLU A 208 27.66 -30.48 -13.31
N ALA A 209 26.83 -31.51 -13.42
CA ALA A 209 25.47 -31.51 -13.90
C ALA A 209 24.43 -31.16 -12.82
N ASP A 210 23.24 -30.74 -13.31
CA ASP A 210 21.90 -30.85 -12.76
C ASP A 210 21.65 -30.50 -11.28
N GLU A 211 21.00 -29.35 -11.09
CA GLU A 211 19.84 -29.23 -10.21
C GLU A 211 19.06 -27.97 -10.58
N ASP A 212 17.79 -28.21 -10.93
CA ASP A 212 16.75 -27.22 -11.20
C ASP A 212 16.51 -26.35 -9.96
N LYS A 213 17.08 -25.14 -9.94
CA LYS A 213 16.76 -24.11 -8.96
C LYS A 213 16.33 -22.87 -9.71
N SER A 214 15.03 -22.59 -9.62
CA SER A 214 14.45 -21.29 -9.94
C SER A 214 15.32 -20.15 -9.37
N SER A 215 16.17 -19.57 -10.20
CA SER A 215 16.92 -18.37 -9.87
C SER A 215 15.97 -17.18 -9.91
N GLU A 216 15.38 -16.86 -8.77
CA GLU A 216 14.87 -15.51 -8.56
C GLU A 216 16.09 -14.58 -8.62
N ASP A 217 16.08 -13.67 -9.59
CA ASP A 217 17.06 -12.61 -9.75
C ASP A 217 17.25 -11.87 -8.42
N LYS A 218 18.32 -12.17 -7.71
CA LYS A 218 18.85 -11.33 -6.65
C LYS A 218 19.55 -10.13 -7.32
N ALA A 219 18.74 -9.21 -7.86
CA ALA A 219 19.25 -7.88 -8.11
C ALA A 219 19.70 -7.33 -6.76
N ASP A 220 20.96 -6.95 -6.64
CA ASP A 220 21.50 -6.23 -5.47
C ASP A 220 20.59 -5.01 -5.24
N LYS A 221 19.71 -5.11 -4.23
CA LYS A 221 18.83 -4.02 -3.84
C LYS A 221 19.74 -2.91 -3.32
N LYS A 222 19.87 -1.85 -4.09
CA LYS A 222 20.61 -0.66 -3.64
C LYS A 222 19.87 -0.07 -2.44
N ASP A 223 20.63 0.38 -1.45
CA ASP A 223 20.10 1.12 -0.32
C ASP A 223 19.42 2.40 -0.81
N ILE A 224 18.24 2.68 -0.27
CA ILE A 224 17.51 3.91 -0.56
C ILE A 224 18.23 5.07 0.14
N VAL A 225 18.53 6.11 -0.64
CA VAL A 225 19.14 7.34 -0.13
C VAL A 225 18.02 8.32 0.22
N VAL A 226 18.00 8.78 1.47
CA VAL A 226 17.03 9.75 1.98
C VAL A 226 17.76 11.02 2.39
N GLU A 227 17.58 12.09 1.62
CA GLU A 227 18.13 13.43 1.87
C GLU A 227 17.01 14.32 2.37
N LEU A 228 17.02 14.64 3.67
CA LEU A 228 15.96 15.41 4.30
C LEU A 228 16.09 16.93 4.09
N ASN A 229 17.33 17.43 3.91
CA ASN A 229 17.56 18.85 3.68
C ASN A 229 16.95 19.30 2.34
N GLY A 230 16.10 20.33 2.36
CA GLY A 230 15.44 20.86 1.18
C GLY A 230 14.43 19.89 0.55
N ILE A 231 13.88 18.96 1.34
CA ILE A 231 12.91 17.98 0.82
C ILE A 231 11.61 18.65 0.39
N GLU A 232 11.25 19.74 1.01
CA GLU A 232 10.10 20.57 0.66
C GLU A 232 10.17 21.17 -0.75
N ASP A 233 11.38 21.43 -1.26
CA ASP A 233 11.62 21.92 -2.62
C ASP A 233 11.52 20.79 -3.67
N ARG A 234 11.47 19.55 -3.23
CA ARG A 234 11.37 18.36 -4.08
C ARG A 234 9.97 17.72 -4.07
N ILE A 235 8.96 18.50 -3.67
CA ILE A 235 7.55 18.11 -3.74
C ILE A 235 6.93 18.65 -5.03
N VAL A 236 6.31 17.76 -5.83
CA VAL A 236 5.76 18.10 -7.14
C VAL A 236 4.30 17.69 -7.23
N ARG A 237 3.46 18.61 -7.70
CA ARG A 237 2.07 18.31 -8.06
C ARG A 237 2.06 17.67 -9.46
N LEU A 238 1.41 16.50 -9.58
CA LEU A 238 1.30 15.79 -10.86
C LEU A 238 -0.01 16.13 -11.59
N THR A 239 -1.15 16.04 -10.91
CA THR A 239 -2.43 16.30 -11.54
C THR A 239 -2.58 17.78 -11.92
N PRO A 240 -3.00 18.11 -13.15
CA PRO A 240 -3.19 19.49 -13.56
C PRO A 240 -4.40 20.15 -12.90
N ASN A 241 -5.43 19.36 -12.61
CA ASN A 241 -6.68 19.78 -11.98
C ASN A 241 -7.02 18.91 -10.81
N SER A 242 -7.48 19.53 -9.73
CA SER A 242 -8.02 18.84 -8.58
C SER A 242 -9.37 18.20 -8.91
N SER A 243 -9.66 17.05 -8.33
CA SER A 243 -10.91 16.33 -8.56
C SER A 243 -11.21 15.37 -7.42
N ASP A 244 -12.37 14.74 -7.43
CA ASP A 244 -12.58 13.53 -6.65
C ASP A 244 -11.63 12.45 -7.17
N LEU A 245 -10.57 12.16 -6.41
CA LEU A 245 -9.58 11.15 -6.74
C LEU A 245 -9.95 9.80 -6.13
N GLY A 246 -9.80 8.78 -6.94
CA GLY A 246 -9.72 7.41 -6.45
C GLY A 246 -8.26 6.99 -6.26
N SER A 247 -7.93 5.78 -6.74
CA SER A 247 -6.57 5.26 -6.70
C SER A 247 -5.68 5.92 -7.75
N ALA A 248 -4.39 6.09 -7.43
CA ALA A 248 -3.37 6.57 -8.35
C ALA A 248 -2.12 5.70 -8.27
N ILE A 249 -1.49 5.41 -9.41
CA ILE A 249 -0.25 4.65 -9.52
C ILE A 249 0.66 5.23 -10.59
N LEU A 250 1.97 5.08 -10.42
CA LEU A 250 2.95 5.31 -11.49
C LEU A 250 3.20 4.01 -12.26
N SER A 251 3.43 4.11 -13.57
CA SER A 251 3.97 3.00 -14.34
C SER A 251 5.34 2.57 -13.80
N LYS A 252 5.71 1.32 -14.04
CA LYS A 252 6.98 0.76 -13.54
C LYS A 252 8.22 1.54 -13.99
N ASP A 253 8.17 2.14 -15.19
CA ASP A 253 9.23 3.01 -15.69
C ASP A 253 9.20 4.44 -15.14
N GLY A 254 8.16 4.78 -14.36
CA GLY A 254 7.98 6.10 -13.75
C GLY A 254 7.61 7.22 -14.72
N GLU A 255 7.21 6.90 -15.98
CA GLU A 255 6.92 7.92 -16.98
C GLU A 255 5.46 8.32 -17.09
N ASN A 256 4.57 7.43 -16.64
CA ASN A 256 3.14 7.67 -16.71
C ASN A 256 2.46 7.54 -15.35
N LEU A 257 1.63 8.51 -15.02
CA LEU A 257 0.68 8.44 -13.93
C LEU A 257 -0.64 7.93 -14.48
N TYR A 258 -1.19 6.90 -13.84
CA TYR A 258 -2.56 6.44 -14.06
C TYR A 258 -3.37 6.73 -12.79
N TYR A 259 -4.54 7.31 -12.94
CA TYR A 259 -5.38 7.65 -11.80
C TYR A 259 -6.86 7.61 -12.15
N PHE A 260 -7.66 7.30 -11.17
CA PHE A 260 -9.10 7.44 -11.26
C PHE A 260 -9.54 8.82 -10.78
N SER A 261 -10.37 9.45 -11.58
CA SER A 261 -10.91 10.77 -11.26
C SER A 261 -12.37 10.88 -11.70
N ALA A 262 -13.19 11.46 -10.84
CA ALA A 262 -14.58 11.78 -11.11
C ALA A 262 -14.72 13.30 -11.27
N PHE A 263 -14.85 13.77 -12.52
CA PHE A 263 -15.17 15.18 -12.81
C PHE A 263 -16.66 15.37 -13.04
N GLU A 264 -17.32 14.42 -13.69
CA GLU A 264 -18.75 14.46 -14.02
C GLU A 264 -19.34 13.05 -13.86
N GLY A 265 -19.91 12.75 -12.73
CA GLY A 265 -20.51 11.44 -12.45
C GLY A 265 -19.56 10.48 -11.75
N GLY A 266 -19.36 9.28 -12.28
CA GLY A 266 -18.48 8.26 -11.68
C GLY A 266 -17.00 8.41 -12.08
N TYR A 267 -16.19 7.50 -11.54
CA TYR A 267 -14.76 7.47 -11.83
C TYR A 267 -14.47 6.98 -13.23
N ASP A 268 -13.61 7.73 -13.93
CA ASP A 268 -13.00 7.39 -15.20
C ASP A 268 -11.49 7.21 -15.03
N LEU A 269 -10.88 6.40 -15.92
CA LEU A 269 -9.43 6.21 -15.91
C LEU A 269 -8.74 7.29 -16.73
N TRP A 270 -7.79 7.98 -16.11
CA TRP A 270 -6.96 9.03 -16.69
C TRP A 270 -5.51 8.60 -16.74
N LYS A 271 -4.79 9.12 -17.72
CA LYS A 271 -3.35 8.94 -17.90
C LYS A 271 -2.69 10.30 -18.08
N MET A 272 -1.59 10.51 -17.42
CA MET A 272 -0.71 11.67 -17.58
C MET A 272 0.70 11.20 -17.91
N ASN A 273 1.28 11.72 -18.96
CA ASN A 273 2.71 11.57 -19.23
C ASN A 273 3.48 12.61 -18.43
N LEU A 274 4.45 12.17 -17.59
CA LEU A 274 5.16 13.06 -16.68
C LEU A 274 6.18 13.97 -17.38
N ARG A 275 6.64 13.64 -18.58
CA ARG A 275 7.59 14.43 -19.35
C ARG A 275 6.89 15.48 -20.21
N GLU A 276 5.90 15.04 -20.95
CA GLU A 276 5.15 15.89 -21.89
C GLU A 276 4.10 16.74 -21.16
N LYS A 277 3.78 16.40 -19.90
CA LYS A 277 2.69 17.02 -19.13
C LYS A 277 1.32 16.88 -19.80
N ASP A 278 1.21 15.95 -20.76
CA ASP A 278 -0.04 15.66 -21.44
C ASP A 278 -0.94 14.76 -20.57
N THR A 279 -2.20 15.16 -20.45
CA THR A 279 -3.20 14.45 -19.64
C THR A 279 -4.41 14.14 -20.49
N LYS A 280 -4.82 12.88 -20.51
CA LYS A 280 -5.99 12.44 -21.26
C LYS A 280 -6.84 11.46 -20.48
N ARG A 281 -8.15 11.50 -20.70
CA ARG A 281 -9.05 10.43 -20.27
C ARG A 281 -8.79 9.21 -21.15
N LEU A 282 -8.30 8.14 -20.52
CA LEU A 282 -7.94 6.92 -21.21
C LEU A 282 -9.18 6.06 -21.48
N HIS A 283 -10.00 5.86 -20.45
CA HIS A 283 -11.23 5.07 -20.56
C HIS A 283 -12.36 5.74 -19.77
N LYS A 284 -13.52 5.86 -20.42
CA LYS A 284 -14.77 6.26 -19.75
C LYS A 284 -15.40 5.03 -19.12
N LEU A 285 -15.35 4.93 -17.80
CA LEU A 285 -15.83 3.78 -17.03
C LEU A 285 -17.08 4.10 -16.21
N ASN A 286 -17.20 5.33 -15.77
CA ASN A 286 -18.32 5.84 -14.95
C ASN A 286 -18.66 4.90 -13.78
N THR A 287 -17.64 4.41 -13.07
CA THR A 287 -17.80 3.47 -11.97
C THR A 287 -17.95 4.19 -10.62
N GLY A 288 -18.71 3.58 -9.67
CA GLY A 288 -18.93 4.18 -8.36
C GLY A 288 -17.71 4.17 -7.45
N TRP A 289 -16.81 3.20 -7.63
CA TRP A 289 -15.48 3.17 -7.00
C TRP A 289 -14.52 2.39 -7.89
N ALA A 290 -13.26 2.68 -7.77
CA ALA A 290 -12.22 1.99 -8.51
C ALA A 290 -10.87 2.05 -7.80
N SER A 291 -10.08 0.99 -7.98
CA SER A 291 -8.72 0.86 -7.48
C SER A 291 -7.80 0.38 -8.59
N LEU A 292 -6.57 0.89 -8.59
CA LEU A 292 -5.49 0.49 -9.47
C LEU A 292 -4.47 -0.33 -8.69
N MET A 293 -3.98 -1.39 -9.31
CA MET A 293 -2.91 -2.22 -8.78
C MET A 293 -1.84 -2.40 -9.84
N LEU A 294 -0.59 -2.28 -9.44
CA LEU A 294 0.58 -2.58 -10.27
C LEU A 294 1.21 -3.86 -9.75
N ASP A 295 1.42 -4.85 -10.62
CA ASP A 295 2.12 -6.06 -10.24
C ASP A 295 3.66 -5.91 -10.36
N LYS A 296 4.41 -6.89 -9.89
CA LYS A 296 5.88 -6.90 -9.96
C LYS A 296 6.41 -6.85 -11.41
N LYS A 297 5.61 -7.28 -12.39
CA LYS A 297 5.98 -7.27 -13.81
C LYS A 297 5.70 -5.93 -14.48
N GLY A 298 4.92 -5.06 -13.84
CA GLY A 298 4.47 -3.78 -14.37
C GLY A 298 3.12 -3.85 -15.08
N ASP A 299 2.39 -4.95 -14.93
CA ASP A 299 1.02 -5.07 -15.42
C ASP A 299 0.07 -4.29 -14.51
N ILE A 300 -0.88 -3.59 -15.10
CA ILE A 300 -1.84 -2.75 -14.37
C ILE A 300 -3.19 -3.45 -14.33
N PHE A 301 -3.75 -3.56 -13.13
CA PHE A 301 -5.07 -4.14 -12.89
C PHE A 301 -6.02 -3.07 -12.38
N LEU A 302 -7.25 -3.10 -12.89
CA LEU A 302 -8.35 -2.23 -12.50
C LEU A 302 -9.38 -3.07 -11.75
N LEU A 303 -9.68 -2.67 -10.53
CA LEU A 303 -10.72 -3.27 -9.70
C LEU A 303 -11.79 -2.22 -9.41
N GLY A 304 -13.05 -2.58 -9.53
CA GLY A 304 -14.15 -1.66 -9.28
C GLY A 304 -15.46 -2.41 -9.09
N SER A 305 -16.56 -1.69 -8.95
CA SER A 305 -17.89 -2.28 -8.87
C SER A 305 -18.15 -3.16 -10.08
N ARG A 306 -18.18 -4.48 -9.88
CA ARG A 306 -18.40 -5.48 -10.95
C ARG A 306 -17.37 -5.44 -12.08
N MET A 307 -16.18 -4.89 -11.81
CA MET A 307 -15.10 -4.74 -12.79
C MET A 307 -13.84 -5.35 -12.24
N MET A 308 -13.27 -6.29 -13.00
CA MET A 308 -11.91 -6.78 -12.84
C MET A 308 -11.29 -6.85 -14.24
N GLN A 309 -10.31 -5.99 -14.48
CA GLN A 309 -9.69 -5.84 -15.79
C GLN A 309 -8.18 -5.73 -15.67
N LYS A 310 -7.48 -6.21 -16.68
CA LYS A 310 -6.06 -6.01 -16.87
C LYS A 310 -5.87 -5.01 -18.03
N MET A 311 -4.98 -4.06 -17.83
CA MET A 311 -4.59 -3.11 -18.87
C MET A 311 -3.26 -3.54 -19.46
N ASP A 312 -3.21 -3.56 -20.81
CA ASP A 312 -1.95 -3.74 -21.53
C ASP A 312 -1.15 -2.43 -21.48
N ALA A 313 0.05 -2.48 -20.92
CA ALA A 313 0.88 -1.30 -20.68
C ALA A 313 1.38 -0.59 -21.96
N LYS A 314 1.33 -1.25 -23.14
CA LYS A 314 1.79 -0.68 -24.40
C LYS A 314 0.67 -0.05 -25.21
N SER A 315 -0.48 -0.74 -25.26
CA SER A 315 -1.63 -0.32 -26.08
C SER A 315 -2.68 0.42 -25.26
N ASP A 316 -2.55 0.46 -23.94
CA ASP A 316 -3.54 0.96 -22.98
C ASP A 316 -4.91 0.25 -23.09
N ALA A 317 -4.97 -0.91 -23.77
CA ALA A 317 -6.21 -1.66 -23.98
C ALA A 317 -6.62 -2.43 -22.72
N LEU A 318 -7.92 -2.42 -22.40
CA LEU A 318 -8.48 -3.15 -21.27
C LEU A 318 -8.95 -4.54 -21.70
N LYS A 319 -8.60 -5.54 -20.92
CA LYS A 319 -9.07 -6.92 -21.04
C LYS A 319 -9.77 -7.34 -19.77
N SER A 320 -11.04 -7.74 -19.87
CA SER A 320 -11.81 -8.26 -18.75
C SER A 320 -11.23 -9.59 -18.25
N ILE A 321 -11.16 -9.74 -16.93
CA ILE A 321 -10.81 -10.99 -16.26
C ILE A 321 -12.13 -11.59 -15.80
N SER A 322 -12.51 -12.70 -16.44
CA SER A 322 -13.67 -13.49 -16.03
C SER A 322 -13.24 -14.45 -14.92
N TYR A 323 -14.02 -14.55 -13.89
CA TYR A 323 -13.85 -15.54 -12.83
C TYR A 323 -15.20 -16.11 -12.42
N GLN A 324 -15.20 -17.35 -12.00
CA GLN A 324 -16.31 -18.00 -11.33
C GLN A 324 -15.78 -18.53 -10.01
N ALA A 325 -16.51 -18.29 -8.94
CA ALA A 325 -16.18 -18.81 -7.63
C ALA A 325 -17.44 -19.38 -7.02
N GLU A 326 -17.36 -20.62 -6.55
CA GLU A 326 -18.38 -21.26 -5.73
C GLU A 326 -17.91 -21.27 -4.29
N MET A 327 -18.77 -20.92 -3.36
CA MET A 327 -18.49 -20.95 -1.93
C MET A 327 -19.58 -21.72 -1.23
N LYS A 328 -19.21 -22.72 -0.45
CA LYS A 328 -20.13 -23.42 0.43
C LYS A 328 -20.27 -22.61 1.72
N MET A 329 -21.47 -22.15 2.00
CA MET A 329 -21.79 -21.35 3.19
C MET A 329 -22.56 -22.21 4.21
N ASP A 330 -22.10 -22.19 5.46
CA ASP A 330 -22.87 -22.63 6.61
C ASP A 330 -23.60 -21.42 7.20
N LEU A 331 -24.88 -21.29 6.84
CA LEU A 331 -25.69 -20.14 7.25
C LEU A 331 -25.93 -20.09 8.77
N ALA A 332 -25.90 -21.23 9.45
CA ALA A 332 -26.07 -21.25 10.91
C ALA A 332 -24.81 -20.69 11.59
N ALA A 333 -23.65 -21.20 11.21
CA ALA A 333 -22.36 -20.71 11.72
C ALA A 333 -22.11 -19.23 11.35
N GLU A 334 -22.55 -18.79 10.15
CA GLU A 334 -22.45 -17.40 9.74
C GLU A 334 -23.29 -16.48 10.64
N ARG A 335 -24.54 -16.85 10.95
CA ARG A 335 -25.41 -16.04 11.83
C ARG A 335 -24.84 -15.96 13.25
N GLU A 336 -24.30 -17.06 13.77
CA GLU A 336 -23.63 -17.06 15.07
C GLU A 336 -22.42 -16.11 15.07
N ALA A 337 -21.57 -16.20 14.05
CA ALA A 337 -20.41 -15.32 13.90
C ALA A 337 -20.82 -13.85 13.75
N MET A 338 -21.90 -13.55 13.01
CA MET A 338 -22.45 -12.20 12.87
C MET A 338 -22.91 -11.64 14.21
N PHE A 339 -23.66 -12.43 14.99
CA PHE A 339 -24.11 -12.02 16.31
C PHE A 339 -22.94 -11.74 17.24
N ASP A 340 -21.98 -12.66 17.30
CA ASP A 340 -20.77 -12.53 18.12
C ASP A 340 -19.96 -11.28 17.72
N HIS A 341 -19.88 -10.98 16.43
CA HIS A 341 -19.24 -9.77 15.92
C HIS A 341 -19.96 -8.50 16.41
N VAL A 342 -21.29 -8.43 16.24
CA VAL A 342 -22.08 -7.28 16.69
C VAL A 342 -21.95 -7.07 18.18
N TYR A 343 -22.03 -8.14 18.98
CA TYR A 343 -21.86 -8.11 20.41
C TYR A 343 -20.51 -7.52 20.83
N LYS A 344 -19.43 -8.06 20.27
CA LYS A 344 -18.06 -7.60 20.55
C LYS A 344 -17.82 -6.16 20.10
N GLN A 345 -18.35 -5.76 18.95
CA GLN A 345 -18.23 -4.37 18.47
C GLN A 345 -19.00 -3.40 19.37
N HIS A 346 -20.15 -3.78 19.87
CA HIS A 346 -20.94 -2.96 20.78
C HIS A 346 -20.18 -2.77 22.09
N GLN A 347 -19.71 -3.85 22.72
CA GLN A 347 -18.91 -3.81 23.94
C GLN A 347 -17.67 -2.93 23.79
N LYS A 348 -16.97 -3.04 22.65
CA LYS A 348 -15.74 -2.31 22.36
C LYS A 348 -15.94 -0.81 22.11
N ARG A 349 -17.06 -0.43 21.44
CA ARG A 349 -17.29 0.93 20.95
C ARG A 349 -18.27 1.74 21.77
N PHE A 350 -18.92 1.14 22.75
CA PHE A 350 -19.82 1.87 23.60
C PHE A 350 -19.06 2.90 24.43
N TYR A 351 -19.58 4.13 24.49
CA TYR A 351 -18.86 5.26 25.11
C TYR A 351 -18.62 5.09 26.62
N ASN A 352 -19.45 4.30 27.29
CA ASN A 352 -19.30 4.00 28.71
C ASN A 352 -18.75 2.59 28.88
N LEU A 353 -17.50 2.47 29.41
CA LEU A 353 -16.79 1.20 29.56
C LEU A 353 -17.47 0.18 30.49
N THR A 354 -18.36 0.65 31.39
CA THR A 354 -19.13 -0.21 32.30
C THR A 354 -20.53 -0.51 31.78
N MET A 355 -20.85 -0.17 30.53
CA MET A 355 -22.18 -0.36 29.92
C MET A 355 -23.32 0.18 30.81
N HIS A 356 -23.06 1.28 31.53
CA HIS A 356 -23.96 1.84 32.56
C HIS A 356 -24.33 0.86 33.67
N GLY A 357 -23.46 -0.08 34.01
CA GLY A 357 -23.70 -1.10 35.01
C GLY A 357 -24.55 -2.27 34.54
N VAL A 358 -24.86 -2.37 33.27
CA VAL A 358 -25.52 -3.54 32.68
C VAL A 358 -24.51 -4.69 32.55
N ASP A 359 -24.90 -5.85 33.03
CA ASP A 359 -24.15 -7.10 32.80
C ASP A 359 -24.30 -7.50 31.33
N TRP A 360 -23.36 -7.07 30.52
CA TRP A 360 -23.38 -7.26 29.07
C TRP A 360 -23.25 -8.74 28.66
N ASP A 361 -22.51 -9.53 29.44
CA ASP A 361 -22.35 -10.96 29.19
C ASP A 361 -23.63 -11.73 29.52
N ALA A 362 -24.34 -11.37 30.61
CA ALA A 362 -25.65 -11.93 30.91
C ALA A 362 -26.69 -11.62 29.85
N MET A 363 -26.68 -10.41 29.29
CA MET A 363 -27.57 -10.04 28.18
C MET A 363 -27.36 -10.90 26.95
N THR A 364 -26.12 -11.30 26.65
CA THR A 364 -25.81 -12.20 25.55
C THR A 364 -26.43 -13.57 25.77
N CYS A 365 -26.29 -14.13 26.96
CA CYS A 365 -26.90 -15.40 27.32
C CYS A 365 -28.43 -15.37 27.14
N LEU A 366 -29.08 -14.29 27.56
CA LEU A 366 -30.54 -14.13 27.40
C LEU A 366 -30.96 -14.09 25.92
N LEU A 367 -30.19 -13.43 25.06
CA LEU A 367 -30.47 -13.39 23.63
C LEU A 367 -30.29 -14.73 22.95
N TYR A 368 -29.25 -15.50 23.31
CA TYR A 368 -29.03 -16.86 22.77
C TYR A 368 -30.07 -17.89 23.24
N THR A 369 -30.68 -17.68 24.40
CA THR A 369 -31.68 -18.61 24.96
C THR A 369 -33.12 -18.22 24.68
N SER A 370 -33.36 -17.03 24.09
CA SER A 370 -34.71 -16.61 23.72
C SER A 370 -35.11 -17.22 22.38
N ASP A 371 -36.33 -17.80 22.31
CA ASP A 371 -36.96 -18.32 21.08
C ASP A 371 -37.22 -17.24 20.02
N ALA A 372 -36.67 -16.05 20.19
CA ALA A 372 -36.80 -14.91 19.27
C ALA A 372 -35.59 -14.79 18.31
N ALA A 373 -34.71 -15.77 18.27
CA ALA A 373 -33.58 -15.83 17.36
C ALA A 373 -33.92 -16.53 16.04
#